data_1f69d62c302b5ce65d3784ca26d1c0ed
#
_entry.id   1f69d62c302b5ce65d3784ca26d1c0ed
#
_cell.length_a   1.000
_cell.length_b   1.000
_cell.length_c   1.000
_cell.angle_alpha   90.00
_cell.angle_beta   90.00
_cell.angle_gamma   90.00
#
_symmetry.space_group_name_H-M   'P 1'
#
loop_
_entity.id
_entity.type
_entity.pdbx_description
1 polymer ?
#
loop_
_entity_poly.entity_id
_entity_poly.type
_entity_poly.pdbx_seq_one_letter_code
_entity_poly.pdbx_strand_id
1 'polypeptide(L)'
;TRLVGSEMCIRDSYMTLVVSGNNDGKTLTGGNMTKGIKNPYLKASDWGWQVDPVGFRIALNNLYNRYEIPLFCVENGLGAVDEVEEDGSINDDYRIEYLRQHISEMKKAITIDGVEMIGYTPWGCIDLISAGTGEMKKRYGFIYVDKDNDGNGTLERRKKKSFYWYKDVIKSNGEIL
;
A
#
# COMPACT_ATOMS: atom_id res chain seq x y z
N THR A 1 1.83 22.70 10.22
CA THR A 1 2.96 22.98 9.33
C THR A 1 3.89 21.79 9.22
N ARG A 2 3.97 21.17 8.10
CA ARG A 2 4.83 20.05 7.72
C ARG A 2 4.29 18.65 7.98
N LEU A 3 3.21 18.38 7.34
CA LEU A 3 2.74 17.03 7.07
C LEU A 3 3.69 16.26 6.12
N VAL A 4 4.51 16.94 5.34
CA VAL A 4 5.32 16.35 4.26
C VAL A 4 6.40 15.37 4.73
N GLY A 5 6.93 15.51 5.94
CA GLY A 5 7.94 14.59 6.46
C GLY A 5 7.38 13.35 7.18
N SER A 6 6.16 13.43 7.71
CA SER A 6 5.50 12.33 8.41
C SER A 6 4.87 11.32 7.46
N GLU A 7 4.47 11.74 6.28
CA GLU A 7 3.78 10.95 5.28
C GLU A 7 4.69 9.90 4.62
N MET A 8 5.91 10.27 4.31
CA MET A 8 6.92 9.32 3.81
C MET A 8 7.33 8.31 4.90
N CYS A 9 7.31 8.71 6.16
CA CYS A 9 7.59 7.83 7.28
C CYS A 9 6.51 6.75 7.48
N ILE A 10 5.24 7.02 7.22
CA ILE A 10 4.17 6.02 7.36
C ILE A 10 4.34 4.90 6.34
N ARG A 11 4.79 5.20 5.14
CA ARG A 11 4.98 4.19 4.09
C ARG A 11 6.08 3.19 4.42
N ASP A 12 7.20 3.64 4.94
CA ASP A 12 8.39 2.82 5.13
C ASP A 12 8.64 2.41 6.60
N SER A 13 8.03 3.10 7.55
CA SER A 13 8.36 2.93 8.97
C SER A 13 7.69 1.74 9.66
N TYR A 14 6.67 1.14 9.07
CA TYR A 14 6.07 -0.08 9.60
C TYR A 14 6.63 -1.36 8.95
N MET A 15 7.54 -1.24 8.00
CA MET A 15 8.27 -2.38 7.47
C MET A 15 9.37 -2.81 8.44
N THR A 16 9.59 -4.11 8.54
CA THR A 16 10.71 -4.64 9.31
C THR A 16 12.03 -4.24 8.66
N LEU A 17 12.69 -3.27 9.23
CA LEU A 17 13.98 -2.77 8.75
C LEU A 17 15.12 -3.40 9.50
N VAL A 18 16.18 -3.74 8.79
CA VAL A 18 17.47 -4.11 9.39
C VAL A 18 18.26 -2.87 9.64
N VAL A 19 18.57 -2.65 10.88
CA VAL A 19 19.26 -1.44 11.26
C VAL A 19 20.77 -1.62 11.39
N SER A 20 21.33 -2.82 11.40
CA SER A 20 22.80 -2.95 11.46
C SER A 20 23.39 -4.34 11.21
N GLY A 21 24.51 -4.33 10.68
CA GLY A 21 25.77 -5.01 10.90
C GLY A 21 25.88 -6.42 10.41
N ASN A 22 25.37 -7.40 10.98
CA ASN A 22 25.58 -8.78 10.57
C ASN A 22 24.29 -9.43 10.04
N ASN A 23 24.20 -9.51 8.70
CA ASN A 23 23.06 -10.11 8.01
C ASN A 23 23.29 -11.58 7.63
N ASP A 24 24.29 -12.23 8.22
CA ASP A 24 24.64 -13.60 7.92
C ASP A 24 23.46 -14.54 8.19
N GLY A 25 23.05 -15.25 7.15
CA GLY A 25 21.95 -16.20 7.23
C GLY A 25 20.52 -15.61 7.24
N LYS A 26 20.36 -14.30 7.05
CA LYS A 26 19.05 -13.64 7.02
C LYS A 26 18.59 -13.36 5.59
N THR A 27 17.32 -13.68 5.30
CA THR A 27 16.71 -13.31 4.03
C THR A 27 16.40 -11.82 4.01
N LEU A 28 16.93 -11.11 3.03
CA LEU A 28 16.66 -9.69 2.84
C LEU A 28 15.37 -9.53 2.03
N THR A 29 14.60 -8.48 2.37
CA THR A 29 13.46 -8.03 1.58
C THR A 29 13.76 -6.66 0.97
N GLY A 30 13.19 -6.41 -0.20
CA GLY A 30 13.30 -5.10 -0.84
C GLY A 30 12.36 -4.10 -0.19
N GLY A 31 12.85 -2.89 0.00
CA GLY A 31 12.04 -1.70 0.24
C GLY A 31 12.41 -0.66 -0.80
N ASN A 32 11.64 0.40 -0.92
CA ASN A 32 11.93 1.42 -1.93
C ASN A 32 13.23 2.18 -1.67
N MET A 33 13.62 2.33 -0.43
CA MET A 33 14.77 3.14 -0.03
C MET A 33 15.83 2.34 0.75
N THR A 34 15.44 1.27 1.44
CA THR A 34 16.35 0.48 2.28
C THR A 34 16.05 -1.01 2.16
N LYS A 35 17.09 -1.82 2.35
CA LYS A 35 16.93 -3.27 2.48
C LYS A 35 16.53 -3.61 3.91
N GLY A 36 15.51 -4.44 4.06
CA GLY A 36 15.05 -4.95 5.35
C GLY A 36 15.34 -6.44 5.54
N ILE A 37 15.23 -6.94 6.76
CA ILE A 37 15.15 -8.37 7.01
C ILE A 37 13.71 -8.82 6.79
N LYS A 38 13.55 -9.93 6.07
CA LYS A 38 12.23 -10.53 5.87
C LYS A 38 11.67 -10.98 7.23
N ASN A 39 10.49 -10.47 7.60
CA ASN A 39 9.75 -10.98 8.73
C ASN A 39 9.12 -12.33 8.34
N PRO A 40 9.45 -13.45 9.02
CA PRO A 40 8.96 -14.77 8.65
C PRO A 40 7.44 -14.95 8.88
N TYR A 41 6.83 -14.07 9.65
CA TYR A 41 5.40 -14.12 9.98
C TYR A 41 4.51 -13.29 9.05
N LEU A 42 5.10 -12.50 8.16
CA LEU A 42 4.38 -11.65 7.23
C LEU A 42 4.44 -12.18 5.81
N LYS A 43 3.31 -12.11 5.11
CA LYS A 43 3.25 -12.32 3.67
C LYS A 43 3.91 -11.15 2.95
N ALA A 44 4.40 -11.38 1.75
CA ALA A 44 4.97 -10.34 0.91
C ALA A 44 4.46 -10.46 -0.53
N SER A 45 4.48 -9.34 -1.26
CA SER A 45 4.26 -9.33 -2.71
C SER A 45 5.45 -9.97 -3.44
N ASP A 46 5.29 -10.20 -4.75
CA ASP A 46 6.34 -10.73 -5.63
C ASP A 46 7.60 -9.87 -5.63
N TRP A 47 7.48 -8.60 -5.30
CA TRP A 47 8.61 -7.68 -5.12
C TRP A 47 9.15 -7.60 -3.68
N GLY A 48 8.75 -8.52 -2.80
CA GLY A 48 9.21 -8.59 -1.42
C GLY A 48 8.59 -7.56 -0.48
N TRP A 49 7.56 -6.83 -0.92
CA TRP A 49 6.85 -5.87 -0.07
C TRP A 49 5.98 -6.61 0.94
N GLN A 50 6.29 -6.47 2.22
CA GLN A 50 5.57 -7.15 3.28
C GLN A 50 4.22 -6.50 3.57
N VAL A 51 3.21 -7.33 3.83
CA VAL A 51 1.85 -6.91 4.19
C VAL A 51 1.75 -6.89 5.71
N ASP A 52 1.78 -5.70 6.30
CA ASP A 52 1.80 -5.51 7.75
C ASP A 52 0.78 -4.45 8.22
N PRO A 53 -0.51 -4.76 8.21
CA PRO A 53 -1.54 -3.83 8.64
C PRO A 53 -1.44 -3.46 10.13
N VAL A 54 -0.98 -4.37 10.97
CA VAL A 54 -0.76 -4.08 12.41
C VAL A 54 0.42 -3.13 12.58
N GLY A 55 1.49 -3.32 11.83
CA GLY A 55 2.62 -2.39 11.81
C GLY A 55 2.20 -0.98 11.37
N PHE A 56 1.26 -0.88 10.42
CA PHE A 56 0.69 0.40 10.02
C PHE A 56 -0.02 1.09 11.21
N ARG A 57 -0.86 0.37 11.97
CA ARG A 57 -1.49 0.92 13.19
C ARG A 57 -0.46 1.36 14.22
N ILE A 58 0.58 0.56 14.44
CA ILE A 58 1.68 0.92 15.36
C ILE A 58 2.39 2.19 14.89
N ALA A 59 2.65 2.35 13.59
CA ALA A 59 3.27 3.54 13.05
C ALA A 59 2.41 4.79 13.26
N LEU A 60 1.08 4.69 13.04
CA LEU A 60 0.14 5.77 13.31
C LEU A 60 0.17 6.20 14.79
N ASN A 61 0.13 5.24 15.70
CA ASN A 61 0.23 5.51 17.14
C ASN A 61 1.55 6.17 17.52
N ASN A 62 2.67 5.67 17.01
CA ASN A 62 3.98 6.22 17.31
C ASN A 62 4.13 7.66 16.82
N LEU A 63 3.61 7.97 15.63
CA LEU A 63 3.65 9.32 15.09
C LEU A 63 2.73 10.26 15.87
N TYR A 64 1.51 9.82 16.16
CA TYR A 64 0.55 10.63 16.90
C TYR A 64 1.03 10.91 18.32
N ASN A 65 1.49 9.90 19.05
CA ASN A 65 2.03 10.05 20.41
C ASN A 65 3.28 10.95 20.47
N ARG A 66 4.04 11.01 19.39
CA ARG A 66 5.25 11.84 19.33
C ARG A 66 4.97 13.30 19.03
N TYR A 67 4.03 13.56 18.13
CA TYR A 67 3.83 14.91 17.58
C TYR A 67 2.52 15.56 18.02
N GLU A 68 1.55 14.78 18.49
CA GLU A 68 0.22 15.24 18.95
C GLU A 68 -0.47 16.17 17.94
N ILE A 69 -0.37 15.83 16.66
CA ILE A 69 -1.01 16.54 15.55
C ILE A 69 -1.79 15.57 14.68
N PRO A 70 -2.87 16.03 14.01
CA PRO A 70 -3.62 15.16 13.10
C PRO A 70 -2.75 14.59 11.99
N LEU A 71 -2.98 13.31 11.66
CA LEU A 71 -2.22 12.59 10.66
C LEU A 71 -2.99 12.47 9.35
N PHE A 72 -2.26 12.42 8.25
CA PHE A 72 -2.81 12.12 6.93
C PHE A 72 -1.96 11.02 6.27
N CYS A 73 -2.59 9.90 5.92
CA CYS A 73 -1.94 8.87 5.12
C CYS A 73 -2.05 9.24 3.63
N VAL A 74 -0.99 9.75 3.03
CA VAL A 74 -0.99 10.21 1.63
C VAL A 74 -0.66 9.12 0.64
N GLU A 75 -0.05 8.04 1.08
CA GLU A 75 0.30 6.89 0.26
C GLU A 75 0.15 5.59 1.03
N ASN A 76 -0.61 4.65 0.52
CA ASN A 76 -0.64 3.26 0.95
C ASN A 76 -1.11 2.39 -0.21
N GLY A 77 -0.40 1.32 -0.51
CA GLY A 77 -0.77 0.49 -1.66
C GLY A 77 0.17 -0.69 -1.88
N LEU A 78 -0.25 -1.57 -2.77
CA LEU A 78 0.46 -2.78 -3.12
C LEU A 78 0.66 -2.84 -4.64
N GLY A 79 1.91 -3.04 -5.06
CA GLY A 79 2.23 -3.37 -6.45
C GLY A 79 2.17 -4.88 -6.67
N ALA A 80 1.39 -5.33 -7.66
CA ALA A 80 1.28 -6.73 -8.04
C ALA A 80 1.00 -6.87 -9.54
N VAL A 81 1.06 -8.09 -10.05
CA VAL A 81 0.67 -8.41 -11.42
C VAL A 81 -0.85 -8.55 -11.48
N ASP A 82 -1.46 -7.94 -12.48
CA ASP A 82 -2.87 -8.15 -12.79
C ASP A 82 -3.01 -9.02 -14.03
N GLU A 83 -4.01 -9.87 -14.03
CA GLU A 83 -4.43 -10.68 -15.18
C GLU A 83 -5.73 -10.10 -15.74
N VAL A 84 -5.80 -10.04 -17.06
CA VAL A 84 -7.02 -9.66 -17.77
C VAL A 84 -7.73 -10.94 -18.16
N GLU A 85 -8.93 -11.14 -17.65
CA GLU A 85 -9.77 -12.32 -17.93
C GLU A 85 -10.28 -12.30 -19.38
N GLU A 86 -10.79 -13.45 -19.86
CA GLU A 86 -11.34 -13.57 -21.22
C GLU A 86 -12.46 -12.58 -21.54
N ASP A 87 -13.26 -12.21 -20.53
CA ASP A 87 -14.32 -11.22 -20.63
C ASP A 87 -13.82 -9.77 -20.50
N GLY A 88 -12.53 -9.58 -20.33
CA GLY A 88 -11.88 -8.29 -20.14
C GLY A 88 -11.95 -7.73 -18.72
N SER A 89 -12.51 -8.48 -17.77
CA SER A 89 -12.51 -8.09 -16.35
C SER A 89 -11.13 -8.27 -15.72
N ILE A 90 -10.91 -7.62 -14.57
CA ILE A 90 -9.67 -7.74 -13.83
C ILE A 90 -10.02 -7.93 -12.35
N ASN A 91 -9.74 -9.14 -11.85
CA ASN A 91 -10.07 -9.59 -10.53
C ASN A 91 -8.88 -9.39 -9.57
N ASP A 92 -8.72 -8.19 -9.07
CA ASP A 92 -7.63 -7.81 -8.16
C ASP A 92 -8.04 -7.92 -6.67
N ASP A 93 -8.59 -9.08 -6.27
CA ASP A 93 -9.03 -9.37 -4.90
C ASP A 93 -7.91 -9.21 -3.88
N TYR A 94 -6.67 -9.50 -4.26
CA TYR A 94 -5.49 -9.31 -3.42
C TYR A 94 -5.30 -7.83 -3.01
N ARG A 95 -5.65 -6.88 -3.90
CA ARG A 95 -5.60 -5.44 -3.63
C ARG A 95 -6.71 -5.02 -2.66
N ILE A 96 -7.91 -5.54 -2.89
CA ILE A 96 -9.05 -5.33 -2.00
C ILE A 96 -8.69 -5.79 -0.59
N GLU A 97 -8.15 -7.00 -0.46
CA GLU A 97 -7.79 -7.56 0.84
C GLU A 97 -6.66 -6.78 1.53
N TYR A 98 -5.64 -6.36 0.77
CA TYR A 98 -4.57 -5.51 1.29
C TYR A 98 -5.12 -4.21 1.89
N LEU A 99 -5.92 -3.49 1.10
CA LEU A 99 -6.48 -2.20 1.52
C LEU A 99 -7.47 -2.37 2.67
N ARG A 100 -8.33 -3.41 2.62
CA ARG A 100 -9.27 -3.72 3.69
C ARG A 100 -8.56 -3.91 5.03
N GLN A 101 -7.50 -4.70 5.06
CA GLN A 101 -6.74 -4.95 6.28
C GLN A 101 -6.11 -3.65 6.82
N HIS A 102 -5.48 -2.85 5.97
CA HIS A 102 -4.83 -1.60 6.39
C HIS A 102 -5.84 -0.55 6.86
N ILE A 103 -6.95 -0.37 6.15
CA ILE A 103 -8.02 0.55 6.54
C ILE A 103 -8.69 0.07 7.85
N SER A 104 -8.86 -1.24 8.04
CA SER A 104 -9.38 -1.79 9.29
C SER A 104 -8.48 -1.46 10.49
N GLU A 105 -7.17 -1.58 10.34
CA GLU A 105 -6.24 -1.24 11.40
C GLU A 105 -6.14 0.28 11.63
N MET A 106 -6.26 1.09 10.58
CA MET A 106 -6.40 2.55 10.71
C MET A 106 -7.70 2.91 11.47
N LYS A 107 -8.83 2.26 11.16
CA LYS A 107 -10.07 2.44 11.94
C LYS A 107 -9.86 2.15 13.43
N LYS A 108 -9.13 1.09 13.77
CA LYS A 108 -8.79 0.78 15.16
C LYS A 108 -7.89 1.84 15.79
N ALA A 109 -6.91 2.37 15.05
CA ALA A 109 -6.09 3.48 15.53
C ALA A 109 -6.95 4.69 15.91
N ILE A 110 -7.96 5.01 15.09
CA ILE A 110 -8.89 6.12 15.36
C ILE A 110 -9.81 5.79 16.55
N THR A 111 -10.51 4.63 16.50
CA THR A 111 -11.63 4.35 17.41
C THR A 111 -11.22 3.78 18.75
N ILE A 112 -10.07 3.13 18.82
CA ILE A 112 -9.58 2.46 20.03
C ILE A 112 -8.41 3.25 20.62
N ASP A 113 -7.46 3.65 19.77
CA ASP A 113 -6.21 4.26 20.25
C ASP A 113 -6.29 5.79 20.33
N GLY A 114 -7.34 6.41 19.78
CA GLY A 114 -7.55 7.86 19.82
C GLY A 114 -6.67 8.67 18.88
N VAL A 115 -6.10 8.03 17.85
CA VAL A 115 -5.30 8.72 16.83
C VAL A 115 -6.21 9.60 15.98
N GLU A 116 -5.86 10.88 15.85
CA GLU A 116 -6.59 11.81 15.01
C GLU A 116 -6.13 11.70 13.55
N MET A 117 -7.00 11.15 12.69
CA MET A 117 -6.75 11.01 11.25
C MET A 117 -7.65 11.95 10.46
N ILE A 118 -7.07 12.73 9.55
CA ILE A 118 -7.80 13.66 8.68
C ILE A 118 -7.99 13.12 7.26
N GLY A 119 -7.30 12.05 6.90
CA GLY A 119 -7.47 11.45 5.57
C GLY A 119 -6.59 10.25 5.28
N TYR A 120 -6.97 9.58 4.19
CA TYR A 120 -6.26 8.44 3.65
C TYR A 120 -6.35 8.44 2.13
N THR A 121 -5.23 8.30 1.46
CA THR A 121 -5.17 8.14 0.01
C THR A 121 -4.31 6.92 -0.35
N PRO A 122 -4.83 6.03 -1.22
CA PRO A 122 -4.02 4.92 -1.71
C PRO A 122 -3.02 5.42 -2.76
N TRP A 123 -1.92 4.65 -2.90
CA TRP A 123 -0.94 4.87 -3.95
C TRP A 123 -1.47 4.42 -5.31
N GLY A 124 -1.59 5.38 -6.23
CA GLY A 124 -1.98 5.14 -7.61
C GLY A 124 -3.49 4.90 -7.80
N CYS A 125 -4.23 5.86 -8.36
CA CYS A 125 -5.61 5.63 -8.78
C CYS A 125 -5.68 4.90 -10.14
N ILE A 126 -4.66 5.11 -10.98
CA ILE A 126 -4.49 4.50 -12.31
C ILE A 126 -3.15 3.77 -12.31
N ASP A 127 -3.03 2.66 -13.05
CA ASP A 127 -1.75 1.99 -13.23
C ASP A 127 -0.70 2.94 -13.80
N LEU A 128 0.47 2.88 -13.22
CA LEU A 128 1.61 3.73 -13.55
C LEU A 128 2.90 2.91 -13.56
N ILE A 129 3.93 3.45 -14.18
CA ILE A 129 5.26 2.85 -14.14
C ILE A 129 5.79 2.96 -12.71
N SER A 130 6.20 1.83 -12.15
CA SER A 130 6.78 1.80 -10.80
C SER A 130 8.02 2.67 -10.71
N ALA A 131 8.01 3.66 -9.84
CA ALA A 131 9.15 4.55 -9.62
C ALA A 131 10.39 3.80 -9.10
N GLY A 132 10.19 2.74 -8.33
CA GLY A 132 11.29 1.96 -7.74
C GLY A 132 11.92 0.92 -8.68
N THR A 133 11.15 0.39 -9.65
CA THR A 133 11.62 -0.72 -10.51
C THR A 133 11.59 -0.40 -11.99
N GLY A 134 10.95 0.69 -12.42
CA GLY A 134 10.79 1.04 -13.83
C GLY A 134 9.80 0.15 -14.59
N GLU A 135 9.01 -0.66 -13.90
CA GLU A 135 8.14 -1.68 -14.48
C GLU A 135 6.69 -1.24 -14.55
N MET A 136 6.05 -1.42 -15.69
CA MET A 136 4.62 -1.23 -15.86
C MET A 136 3.81 -2.43 -15.36
N LYS A 137 4.34 -3.64 -15.43
CA LYS A 137 3.69 -4.87 -14.95
C LYS A 137 3.44 -4.86 -13.43
N LYS A 138 4.17 -4.03 -12.67
CA LYS A 138 3.95 -3.80 -11.24
C LYS A 138 2.80 -2.83 -11.06
N ARG A 139 1.59 -3.35 -11.08
CA ARG A 139 0.34 -2.60 -11.07
C ARG A 139 -0.04 -2.12 -9.67
N TYR A 140 -0.47 -0.85 -9.57
CA TYR A 140 -0.87 -0.23 -8.30
C TYR A 140 -2.32 0.26 -8.31
N GLY A 141 -2.83 0.61 -9.50
CA GLY A 141 -4.07 1.36 -9.65
C GLY A 141 -5.35 0.54 -9.50
N PHE A 142 -6.44 1.25 -9.31
CA PHE A 142 -7.81 0.74 -9.42
C PHE A 142 -8.28 0.69 -10.89
N ILE A 143 -7.56 1.38 -11.75
CA ILE A 143 -7.81 1.44 -13.19
C ILE A 143 -6.60 0.83 -13.89
N TYR A 144 -6.83 -0.25 -14.60
CA TYR A 144 -5.85 -0.90 -15.45
C TYR A 144 -5.53 -0.03 -16.66
N VAL A 145 -4.28 -0.01 -17.06
CA VAL A 145 -3.82 0.59 -18.31
C VAL A 145 -3.19 -0.49 -19.18
N ASP A 146 -3.70 -0.68 -20.37
CA ASP A 146 -3.16 -1.63 -21.34
C ASP A 146 -1.81 -1.17 -21.87
N LYS A 147 -0.77 -1.50 -21.14
CA LYS A 147 0.63 -1.23 -21.47
C LYS A 147 1.52 -2.25 -20.77
N ASP A 148 2.52 -2.76 -21.49
CA ASP A 148 3.55 -3.64 -20.94
C ASP A 148 4.84 -2.88 -20.58
N ASN A 149 5.88 -3.63 -20.15
CA ASN A 149 7.17 -3.05 -19.80
C ASN A 149 7.97 -2.52 -21.02
N ASP A 150 7.69 -3.06 -22.20
CA ASP A 150 8.36 -2.68 -23.45
C ASP A 150 7.68 -1.49 -24.14
N GLY A 151 6.55 -1.06 -23.56
CA GLY A 151 5.79 0.09 -24.06
C GLY A 151 4.68 -0.28 -25.05
N ASN A 152 4.46 -1.58 -25.30
CA ASN A 152 3.37 -2.07 -26.14
C ASN A 152 2.04 -1.99 -25.41
N GLY A 153 0.94 -1.94 -26.17
CA GLY A 153 -0.43 -1.89 -25.68
C GLY A 153 -1.20 -0.72 -26.29
N THR A 154 -2.49 -0.71 -26.06
CA THR A 154 -3.43 0.27 -26.64
C THR A 154 -3.62 1.52 -25.77
N LEU A 155 -3.12 1.51 -24.55
CA LEU A 155 -3.39 2.49 -23.48
C LEU A 155 -4.85 2.55 -23.06
N GLU A 156 -5.65 1.57 -23.44
CA GLU A 156 -7.03 1.44 -22.97
C GLU A 156 -7.07 1.36 -21.44
N ARG A 157 -8.07 1.98 -20.84
CA ARG A 157 -8.28 2.02 -19.39
C ARG A 157 -9.51 1.22 -19.01
N ARG A 158 -9.32 0.28 -18.08
CA ARG A 158 -10.40 -0.58 -17.57
C ARG A 158 -10.47 -0.49 -16.05
N LYS A 159 -11.69 -0.38 -15.53
CA LYS A 159 -11.90 -0.41 -14.08
C LYS A 159 -11.71 -1.83 -13.57
N LYS A 160 -10.88 -1.99 -12.54
CA LYS A 160 -10.67 -3.27 -11.85
C LYS A 160 -11.79 -3.52 -10.84
N LYS A 161 -11.86 -4.73 -10.29
CA LYS A 161 -12.80 -5.08 -9.22
C LYS A 161 -12.65 -4.18 -8.00
N SER A 162 -11.42 -3.86 -7.62
CA SER A 162 -11.10 -2.94 -6.54
C SER A 162 -11.63 -1.53 -6.73
N PHE A 163 -11.83 -1.07 -7.97
CA PHE A 163 -12.42 0.24 -8.23
C PHE A 163 -13.84 0.36 -7.65
N TYR A 164 -14.66 -0.66 -7.85
CA TYR A 164 -16.04 -0.66 -7.37
C TYR A 164 -16.10 -0.83 -5.86
N TRP A 165 -15.28 -1.72 -5.31
CA TRP A 165 -15.16 -1.88 -3.87
C TRP A 165 -14.70 -0.58 -3.17
N TYR A 166 -13.64 0.06 -3.68
CA TYR A 166 -13.12 1.28 -3.05
C TYR A 166 -14.07 2.47 -3.19
N LYS A 167 -14.86 2.53 -4.27
CA LYS A 167 -15.97 3.49 -4.41
C LYS A 167 -16.97 3.37 -3.24
N ASP A 168 -17.31 2.14 -2.84
CA ASP A 168 -18.24 1.91 -1.73
C ASP A 168 -17.59 2.22 -0.38
N VAL A 169 -16.29 1.93 -0.22
CA VAL A 169 -15.51 2.35 0.96
C VAL A 169 -15.56 3.88 1.12
N ILE A 170 -15.29 4.63 0.06
CA ILE A 170 -15.37 6.11 0.07
C ILE A 170 -16.80 6.57 0.41
N LYS A 171 -17.79 6.02 -0.26
CA LYS A 171 -19.20 6.41 -0.07
C LYS A 171 -19.69 6.18 1.36
N SER A 172 -19.19 5.13 2.01
CA SER A 172 -19.54 4.78 3.39
C SER A 172 -18.61 5.43 4.42
N ASN A 173 -17.63 6.24 4.00
CA ASN A 173 -16.57 6.77 4.87
C ASN A 173 -15.86 5.65 5.67
N GLY A 174 -15.57 4.53 4.99
CA GLY A 174 -14.90 3.39 5.59
C GLY A 174 -15.76 2.51 6.53
N GLU A 175 -17.07 2.69 6.55
CA GLU A 175 -17.96 1.83 7.34
C GLU A 175 -18.13 0.45 6.69
N ILE A 176 -18.16 0.41 5.37
CA ILE A 176 -18.23 -0.82 4.57
C ILE A 176 -16.83 -1.09 3.99
N LEU A 177 -16.21 -2.21 4.40
CA LEU A 177 -14.89 -2.66 3.94
C LEU A 177 -14.96 -4.03 3.28
#